data_14c0863c3059cade877950e72de19886
#
_entry.id   14c0863c3059cade877950e72de19886
#
_cell.length_a   1.000
_cell.length_b   1.000
_cell.length_c   1.000
_cell.angle_alpha   90.00
_cell.angle_beta   90.00
_cell.angle_gamma   90.00
#
_symmetry.space_group_name_H-M   'P 1'
#
loop_
_entity.id
_entity.type
_entity.pdbx_description
1 polymer ?
#
loop_
_entity_poly.entity_id
_entity_poly.type
_entity_poly.pdbx_seq_one_letter_code
_entity_poly.pdbx_strand_id
1 'polypeptide(L)'
;MLCIALVALLSACTTHEHQAYNSASAQAMPVSQLPDYYGYHAPAPQPEHYELPFQQLDGYRVSGLRFPSSEQNGQPGNLVDARYFQSDHSGRKPLLIVLPIWATHTFPSTVISNGYALHTGGEVNVLWMQGDGPLFDWFEIADVPDEEHFHDAVDEAVGRFRAVAIDIRRLIDWAETRPEIDSSRIGIIGFSMSALVGANVAGNDPRVDTAVYVLGGARPWDMMAECNLVVEYMRKSVSDTLEWDQEQYRAYFREQMRYGDPALWRGQYRPQNTLIVESSKDDCIPGDSRASLFQATGEPERVVYPYNHWQPFLAMTPVGRNVLTRDIFEFLDRKLLGSREDTHRGSHQLTGGKSVR
;
A
#
# COMPACT_ATOMS: atom_id res chain seq x y z
N MET A 1 -33.51 19.54 -12.30
CA MET A 1 -32.37 20.24 -12.94
C MET A 1 -31.05 20.17 -12.15
N LEU A 2 -31.08 20.09 -10.80
CA LEU A 2 -29.85 20.00 -9.97
C LEU A 2 -29.05 18.71 -10.17
N CYS A 3 -29.73 17.56 -10.33
CA CYS A 3 -29.05 16.26 -10.55
C CYS A 3 -28.34 16.15 -11.91
N ILE A 4 -28.83 16.82 -12.95
CA ILE A 4 -28.20 16.79 -14.28
C ILE A 4 -26.94 17.64 -14.30
N ALA A 5 -26.90 18.74 -13.55
CA ALA A 5 -25.70 19.56 -13.42
C ALA A 5 -24.57 18.86 -12.64
N LEU A 6 -24.92 18.04 -11.63
CA LEU A 6 -23.96 17.26 -10.87
C LEU A 6 -23.30 16.14 -11.71
N VAL A 7 -24.09 15.50 -12.57
CA VAL A 7 -23.58 14.46 -13.50
C VAL A 7 -22.70 15.07 -14.60
N ALA A 8 -23.02 16.27 -15.07
CA ALA A 8 -22.19 16.96 -16.07
C ALA A 8 -20.85 17.43 -15.50
N LEU A 9 -20.81 17.84 -14.23
CA LEU A 9 -19.55 18.18 -13.51
C LEU A 9 -18.64 16.98 -13.30
N LEU A 10 -19.22 15.79 -13.05
CA LEU A 10 -18.44 14.55 -12.90
C LEU A 10 -17.92 14.00 -14.24
N SER A 11 -18.57 14.33 -15.37
CA SER A 11 -18.12 13.91 -16.70
C SER A 11 -16.92 14.70 -17.22
N ALA A 12 -16.65 15.89 -16.68
CA ALA A 12 -15.49 16.73 -17.04
C ALA A 12 -14.20 16.34 -16.32
N CYS A 13 -14.26 15.41 -15.32
CA CYS A 13 -13.16 15.11 -14.41
C CYS A 13 -12.48 13.75 -14.64
N THR A 14 -12.62 13.15 -15.83
CA THR A 14 -12.03 11.83 -16.11
C THR A 14 -10.69 11.89 -16.85
N THR A 15 -10.14 13.06 -17.06
CA THR A 15 -8.80 13.21 -17.65
C THR A 15 -7.74 13.05 -16.55
N HIS A 16 -6.88 12.07 -16.71
CA HIS A 16 -5.69 11.88 -15.90
C HIS A 16 -4.48 11.75 -16.83
N GLU A 17 -3.31 12.08 -16.30
CA GLU A 17 -2.05 11.91 -17.03
C GLU A 17 -1.48 10.54 -16.70
N HIS A 18 -1.08 9.80 -17.72
CA HIS A 18 -0.41 8.50 -17.59
C HIS A 18 1.02 8.60 -18.14
N GLN A 19 2.00 8.31 -17.29
CA GLN A 19 3.40 8.25 -17.63
C GLN A 19 3.88 6.79 -17.50
N ALA A 20 4.19 6.17 -18.64
CA ALA A 20 4.77 4.83 -18.65
C ALA A 20 6.20 4.85 -18.07
N TYR A 21 6.61 3.72 -17.48
CA TYR A 21 7.99 3.53 -17.05
C TYR A 21 8.95 3.61 -18.24
N ASN A 22 10.04 4.37 -18.07
CA ASN A 22 11.09 4.51 -19.07
C ASN A 22 12.41 3.93 -18.54
N SER A 23 12.80 2.76 -19.02
CA SER A 23 14.04 2.10 -18.61
C SER A 23 15.33 2.88 -18.95
N ALA A 24 15.27 3.81 -19.90
CA ALA A 24 16.41 4.63 -20.28
C ALA A 24 16.74 5.74 -19.24
N SER A 25 15.78 6.12 -18.40
CA SER A 25 15.97 7.09 -17.32
C SER A 25 16.40 6.44 -16.00
N ALA A 26 16.35 5.12 -15.89
CA ALA A 26 16.70 4.41 -14.68
C ALA A 26 18.20 4.49 -14.40
N GLN A 27 18.57 5.41 -13.52
CA GLN A 27 19.93 5.42 -12.98
C GLN A 27 20.06 4.35 -11.89
N ALA A 28 20.98 3.41 -12.09
CA ALA A 28 21.39 2.51 -11.02
C ALA A 28 21.97 3.34 -9.87
N MET A 29 21.28 3.35 -8.74
CA MET A 29 21.75 4.05 -7.56
C MET A 29 22.55 3.11 -6.68
N PRO A 30 23.71 3.56 -6.15
CA PRO A 30 24.47 2.73 -5.24
C PRO A 30 23.63 2.44 -3.98
N VAL A 31 23.56 1.17 -3.62
CA VAL A 31 22.98 0.73 -2.35
C VAL A 31 23.90 1.26 -1.24
N SER A 32 23.43 2.24 -0.48
CA SER A 32 24.11 2.66 0.76
C SER A 32 24.03 1.51 1.78
N GLN A 33 24.90 1.53 2.79
CA GLN A 33 24.72 0.66 3.95
C GLN A 33 23.40 1.05 4.64
N LEU A 34 22.37 0.26 4.40
CA LEU A 34 21.04 0.52 4.93
C LEU A 34 20.99 0.10 6.41
N PRO A 35 20.34 0.88 7.26
CA PRO A 35 20.14 0.47 8.65
C PRO A 35 19.23 -0.76 8.71
N ASP A 36 19.50 -1.68 9.63
CA ASP A 36 18.63 -2.84 9.90
C ASP A 36 17.43 -2.45 10.80
N TYR A 37 16.74 -1.38 10.41
CA TYR A 37 15.63 -0.83 11.18
C TYR A 37 14.40 -1.75 11.19
N TYR A 38 14.14 -2.43 10.09
CA TYR A 38 13.03 -3.37 9.94
C TYR A 38 13.47 -4.84 10.05
N GLY A 39 14.67 -5.10 10.57
CA GLY A 39 15.15 -6.44 10.84
C GLY A 39 14.35 -7.13 11.95
N TYR A 40 14.16 -8.43 11.82
CA TYR A 40 13.51 -9.29 12.81
C TYR A 40 14.05 -10.72 12.72
N HIS A 41 13.92 -11.47 13.82
CA HIS A 41 14.42 -12.86 13.95
C HIS A 41 13.31 -13.83 14.38
N ALA A 42 12.06 -13.53 14.05
CA ALA A 42 10.96 -14.43 14.36
C ALA A 42 10.79 -15.48 13.25
N PRO A 43 10.41 -16.72 13.58
CA PRO A 43 10.02 -17.71 12.57
C PRO A 43 8.76 -17.23 11.83
N ALA A 44 8.52 -17.81 10.63
CA ALA A 44 7.28 -17.58 9.90
C ALA A 44 6.07 -17.79 10.83
N PRO A 45 5.10 -16.85 10.84
CA PRO A 45 3.95 -16.99 11.73
C PRO A 45 3.13 -18.23 11.38
N GLN A 46 2.47 -18.78 12.40
CA GLN A 46 1.48 -19.85 12.28
C GLN A 46 0.10 -19.22 12.57
N PRO A 47 -0.57 -18.59 11.59
CA PRO A 47 -1.83 -17.94 11.85
C PRO A 47 -2.92 -18.92 12.31
N GLU A 48 -3.72 -18.50 13.27
CA GLU A 48 -5.00 -19.12 13.50
C GLU A 48 -5.91 -18.84 12.30
N HIS A 49 -6.54 -19.90 11.77
CA HIS A 49 -7.55 -19.78 10.71
C HIS A 49 -8.93 -19.80 11.32
N TYR A 50 -9.78 -18.84 10.95
CA TYR A 50 -11.18 -18.82 11.41
C TYR A 50 -12.14 -18.61 10.25
N GLU A 51 -13.36 -19.13 10.40
CA GLU A 51 -14.38 -19.04 9.38
C GLU A 51 -15.02 -17.63 9.34
N LEU A 52 -15.33 -17.18 8.14
CA LEU A 52 -16.07 -15.96 7.89
C LEU A 52 -17.44 -16.34 7.33
N PRO A 53 -18.51 -16.48 8.18
CA PRO A 53 -19.73 -17.22 7.86
C PRO A 53 -20.58 -16.65 6.72
N PHE A 54 -20.30 -15.44 6.24
CA PHE A 54 -21.10 -14.80 5.19
C PHE A 54 -20.30 -14.38 3.96
N GLN A 55 -19.05 -14.88 3.83
CA GLN A 55 -18.21 -14.55 2.68
C GLN A 55 -18.01 -15.75 1.79
N GLN A 56 -18.86 -15.86 0.77
CA GLN A 56 -18.67 -16.78 -0.36
C GLN A 56 -18.34 -15.94 -1.59
N LEU A 57 -17.29 -16.32 -2.29
CA LEU A 57 -16.87 -15.70 -3.53
C LEU A 57 -16.50 -16.82 -4.51
N ASP A 58 -17.10 -16.82 -5.70
CA ASP A 58 -16.83 -17.83 -6.72
C ASP A 58 -15.34 -17.84 -7.07
N GLY A 59 -14.73 -19.04 -7.10
CA GLY A 59 -13.30 -19.24 -7.34
C GLY A 59 -12.43 -19.08 -6.10
N TYR A 60 -13.02 -18.86 -4.91
CA TYR A 60 -12.28 -18.63 -3.68
C TYR A 60 -12.85 -19.31 -2.45
N ARG A 61 -11.96 -19.76 -1.59
CA ARG A 61 -12.22 -20.03 -0.18
C ARG A 61 -11.79 -18.82 0.64
N VAL A 62 -12.71 -18.16 1.33
CA VAL A 62 -12.43 -16.98 2.14
C VAL A 62 -12.37 -17.34 3.61
N SER A 63 -11.25 -17.02 4.30
CA SER A 63 -11.06 -17.25 5.73
C SER A 63 -10.39 -16.05 6.40
N GLY A 64 -10.53 -15.95 7.71
CA GLY A 64 -9.73 -15.04 8.52
C GLY A 64 -8.42 -15.70 8.93
N LEU A 65 -7.37 -14.89 9.03
CA LEU A 65 -6.05 -15.27 9.56
C LEU A 65 -5.72 -14.35 10.72
N ARG A 66 -5.21 -14.92 11.82
CA ARG A 66 -4.82 -14.13 12.98
C ARG A 66 -3.53 -14.65 13.59
N PHE A 67 -2.61 -13.75 13.95
CA PHE A 67 -1.37 -14.08 14.66
C PHE A 67 -0.87 -12.89 15.51
N PRO A 68 -0.04 -13.12 16.54
CA PRO A 68 0.54 -12.04 17.32
C PRO A 68 1.45 -11.13 16.49
N SER A 69 1.33 -9.82 16.66
CA SER A 69 2.24 -8.84 16.08
C SER A 69 3.69 -9.05 16.55
N SER A 70 4.64 -8.56 15.78
CA SER A 70 6.07 -8.62 16.07
C SER A 70 6.47 -7.77 17.28
N GLU A 71 5.79 -6.68 17.52
CA GLU A 71 6.02 -5.82 18.68
C GLU A 71 4.90 -5.99 19.70
N GLN A 72 5.31 -6.57 20.82
CA GLN A 72 4.56 -6.50 22.06
C GLN A 72 5.08 -5.27 22.81
N ASN A 73 4.62 -4.08 22.47
CA ASN A 73 4.92 -2.86 23.24
C ASN A 73 4.32 -2.92 24.65
N GLY A 74 4.58 -4.00 25.40
CA GLY A 74 4.02 -4.25 26.72
C GLY A 74 2.49 -4.44 26.73
N GLN A 75 1.82 -4.32 25.58
CA GLN A 75 0.38 -4.52 25.44
C GLN A 75 0.12 -6.01 25.14
N PRO A 76 -0.46 -6.76 26.07
CA PRO A 76 -0.88 -8.12 25.76
C PRO A 76 -2.03 -8.05 24.75
N GLY A 77 -1.82 -8.60 23.56
CA GLY A 77 -2.90 -8.85 22.62
C GLY A 77 -2.89 -8.04 21.32
N ASN A 78 -1.80 -7.37 20.94
CA ASN A 78 -1.71 -6.82 19.60
C ASN A 78 -1.68 -7.96 18.58
N LEU A 79 -2.74 -8.07 17.78
CA LEU A 79 -2.96 -9.14 16.82
C LEU A 79 -2.97 -8.57 15.40
N VAL A 80 -2.27 -9.23 14.50
CA VAL A 80 -2.46 -9.04 13.07
C VAL A 80 -3.65 -9.87 12.64
N ASP A 81 -4.64 -9.22 12.04
CA ASP A 81 -5.83 -9.84 11.48
C ASP A 81 -5.88 -9.60 9.98
N ALA A 82 -6.23 -10.62 9.20
CA ALA A 82 -6.32 -10.52 7.75
C ALA A 82 -7.44 -11.41 7.21
N ARG A 83 -7.99 -11.02 6.04
CA ARG A 83 -8.86 -11.89 5.24
C ARG A 83 -8.07 -12.48 4.11
N TYR A 84 -8.09 -13.79 3.99
CA TYR A 84 -7.41 -14.52 2.94
C TYR A 84 -8.42 -15.10 1.95
N PHE A 85 -8.36 -14.61 0.72
CA PHE A 85 -9.09 -15.11 -0.43
C PHE A 85 -8.17 -16.12 -1.13
N GLN A 86 -8.24 -17.36 -0.69
CA GLN A 86 -7.47 -18.45 -1.27
C GLN A 86 -8.13 -18.93 -2.55
N SER A 87 -7.42 -18.91 -3.66
CA SER A 87 -7.87 -19.52 -4.91
C SER A 87 -8.22 -21.00 -4.71
N ASP A 88 -9.34 -21.45 -5.25
CA ASP A 88 -9.71 -22.86 -5.33
C ASP A 88 -9.29 -23.51 -6.67
N HIS A 89 -8.68 -22.75 -7.56
CA HIS A 89 -8.08 -23.27 -8.78
C HIS A 89 -6.78 -24.01 -8.49
N SER A 90 -6.49 -25.03 -9.29
CA SER A 90 -5.26 -25.81 -9.17
C SER A 90 -3.99 -24.99 -9.52
N GLY A 91 -2.87 -25.38 -8.94
CA GLY A 91 -1.56 -24.77 -9.16
C GLY A 91 -1.30 -23.54 -8.30
N ARG A 92 -0.04 -23.09 -8.29
CA ARG A 92 0.38 -21.91 -7.56
C ARG A 92 -0.13 -20.65 -8.23
N LYS A 93 -0.70 -19.73 -7.46
CA LYS A 93 -1.19 -18.45 -7.93
C LYS A 93 -0.43 -17.30 -7.29
N PRO A 94 -0.26 -16.15 -7.97
CA PRO A 94 0.31 -14.94 -7.36
C PRO A 94 -0.44 -14.57 -6.09
N LEU A 95 0.17 -13.75 -5.24
CA LEU A 95 -0.45 -13.16 -4.06
C LEU A 95 -0.48 -11.64 -4.18
N LEU A 96 -1.66 -11.03 -3.97
CA LEU A 96 -1.79 -9.59 -3.74
C LEU A 96 -2.07 -9.32 -2.26
N ILE A 97 -1.19 -8.57 -1.60
CA ILE A 97 -1.38 -8.08 -0.23
C ILE A 97 -1.99 -6.67 -0.32
N VAL A 98 -3.20 -6.52 0.19
CA VAL A 98 -3.93 -5.25 0.25
C VAL A 98 -3.82 -4.70 1.66
N LEU A 99 -3.22 -3.52 1.81
CA LEU A 99 -3.03 -2.88 3.11
C LEU A 99 -4.28 -2.08 3.52
N PRO A 100 -4.57 -2.00 4.83
CA PRO A 100 -5.64 -1.15 5.34
C PRO A 100 -5.24 0.32 5.26
N ILE A 101 -6.23 1.22 5.28
CA ILE A 101 -5.94 2.66 5.35
C ILE A 101 -5.59 3.14 6.76
N TRP A 102 -5.74 2.27 7.77
CA TRP A 102 -5.60 2.60 9.21
C TRP A 102 -6.44 3.82 9.62
N ALA A 103 -7.69 3.78 9.26
CA ALA A 103 -8.71 4.75 9.65
C ALA A 103 -9.97 4.01 10.14
N THR A 104 -10.97 4.77 10.54
CA THR A 104 -12.26 4.22 11.05
C THR A 104 -13.10 3.49 9.99
N HIS A 105 -12.64 3.44 8.75
CA HIS A 105 -13.34 2.78 7.65
C HIS A 105 -12.40 1.89 6.83
N THR A 106 -12.95 0.87 6.19
CA THR A 106 -12.23 -0.13 5.40
C THR A 106 -12.12 0.21 3.90
N PHE A 107 -12.79 1.25 3.45
CA PHE A 107 -12.64 1.78 2.09
C PHE A 107 -11.32 2.57 1.99
N PRO A 108 -10.50 2.45 0.94
CA PRO A 108 -10.70 1.76 -0.34
C PRO A 108 -10.24 0.29 -0.38
N SER A 109 -9.60 -0.21 0.69
CA SER A 109 -9.03 -1.57 0.71
C SER A 109 -10.07 -2.65 0.44
N THR A 110 -11.31 -2.47 0.94
CA THR A 110 -12.43 -3.37 0.63
C THR A 110 -12.77 -3.42 -0.86
N VAL A 111 -12.73 -2.25 -1.54
CA VAL A 111 -13.04 -2.18 -2.98
C VAL A 111 -11.98 -2.92 -3.78
N ILE A 112 -10.71 -2.75 -3.42
CA ILE A 112 -9.62 -3.42 -4.13
C ILE A 112 -9.61 -4.91 -3.82
N SER A 113 -9.68 -5.34 -2.57
CA SER A 113 -9.58 -6.76 -2.22
C SER A 113 -10.70 -7.58 -2.83
N ASN A 114 -11.95 -7.19 -2.59
CA ASN A 114 -13.10 -7.91 -3.15
C ASN A 114 -13.20 -7.72 -4.68
N GLY A 115 -12.96 -6.48 -5.16
CA GLY A 115 -13.05 -6.17 -6.58
C GLY A 115 -12.00 -6.90 -7.41
N TYR A 116 -10.75 -6.98 -6.95
CA TYR A 116 -9.69 -7.69 -7.66
C TYR A 116 -9.86 -9.20 -7.61
N ALA A 117 -10.31 -9.75 -6.46
CA ALA A 117 -10.67 -11.15 -6.37
C ALA A 117 -11.80 -11.51 -7.36
N LEU A 118 -12.87 -10.72 -7.41
CA LEU A 118 -13.96 -10.90 -8.40
C LEU A 118 -13.45 -10.77 -9.84
N HIS A 119 -12.60 -9.79 -10.11
CA HIS A 119 -12.04 -9.52 -11.44
C HIS A 119 -11.19 -10.69 -11.95
N THR A 120 -10.35 -11.27 -11.09
CA THR A 120 -9.43 -12.35 -11.45
C THR A 120 -10.05 -13.74 -11.38
N GLY A 121 -11.19 -13.92 -10.68
CA GLY A 121 -11.95 -15.15 -10.64
C GLY A 121 -11.13 -16.37 -10.22
N GLY A 122 -10.26 -16.24 -9.22
CA GLY A 122 -9.39 -17.32 -8.73
C GLY A 122 -7.98 -17.37 -9.31
N GLU A 123 -7.59 -16.48 -10.23
CA GLU A 123 -6.24 -16.50 -10.81
C GLU A 123 -5.17 -15.81 -9.92
N VAL A 124 -5.58 -15.11 -8.85
CA VAL A 124 -4.68 -14.46 -7.88
C VAL A 124 -5.20 -14.74 -6.46
N ASN A 125 -4.34 -15.14 -5.54
CA ASN A 125 -4.69 -15.10 -4.12
C ASN A 125 -4.69 -13.66 -3.63
N VAL A 126 -5.67 -13.29 -2.78
CA VAL A 126 -5.70 -11.96 -2.20
C VAL A 126 -5.66 -12.06 -0.68
N LEU A 127 -4.77 -11.30 -0.06
CA LEU A 127 -4.67 -11.18 1.39
C LEU A 127 -4.94 -9.71 1.76
N TRP A 128 -6.10 -9.48 2.39
CA TRP A 128 -6.47 -8.17 2.87
C TRP A 128 -6.19 -8.05 4.35
N MET A 129 -5.12 -7.32 4.69
CA MET A 129 -4.76 -7.02 6.07
C MET A 129 -5.80 -6.08 6.68
N GLN A 130 -6.30 -6.41 7.85
CA GLN A 130 -7.22 -5.56 8.61
C GLN A 130 -6.41 -4.64 9.51
N GLY A 131 -6.89 -3.41 9.72
CA GLY A 131 -6.29 -2.46 10.66
C GLY A 131 -7.26 -2.20 11.80
N ASP A 132 -6.86 -2.54 13.00
CA ASP A 132 -7.66 -2.31 14.22
C ASP A 132 -7.32 -0.92 14.80
N GLY A 133 -7.89 0.12 14.19
CA GLY A 133 -7.67 1.49 14.61
C GLY A 133 -6.59 2.25 13.82
N PRO A 134 -6.35 3.50 14.17
CA PRO A 134 -5.39 4.36 13.48
C PRO A 134 -3.94 3.94 13.81
N LEU A 135 -3.06 4.00 12.82
CA LEU A 135 -1.63 3.81 13.01
C LEU A 135 -1.03 4.96 13.85
N PHE A 136 -1.51 6.17 13.57
CA PHE A 136 -1.31 7.37 14.36
C PHE A 136 -2.67 7.82 14.90
N ASP A 137 -2.85 7.84 16.21
CA ASP A 137 -4.03 8.46 16.82
C ASP A 137 -3.82 9.97 16.91
N TRP A 138 -4.28 10.67 15.88
CA TRP A 138 -4.09 12.12 15.76
C TRP A 138 -4.72 12.91 16.91
N PHE A 139 -5.81 12.40 17.48
CA PHE A 139 -6.49 13.07 18.59
C PHE A 139 -5.77 12.80 19.91
N GLU A 140 -5.32 11.58 20.14
CA GLU A 140 -4.50 11.24 21.31
C GLU A 140 -3.22 12.08 21.33
N ILE A 141 -2.51 12.18 20.21
CA ILE A 141 -1.29 13.00 20.09
C ILE A 141 -1.61 14.49 20.20
N ALA A 142 -2.79 14.94 19.76
CA ALA A 142 -3.20 16.35 19.82
C ALA A 142 -3.58 16.82 21.23
N ASP A 143 -4.12 15.91 22.06
CA ASP A 143 -4.70 16.25 23.37
C ASP A 143 -3.72 16.02 24.54
N VAL A 144 -2.42 15.93 24.25
CA VAL A 144 -1.37 15.74 25.26
C VAL A 144 -1.22 16.99 26.14
N PRO A 145 -0.95 16.82 27.46
CA PRO A 145 -0.85 17.94 28.37
C PRO A 145 0.51 18.68 28.32
N ASP A 146 1.58 18.01 27.88
CA ASP A 146 2.95 18.50 27.88
C ASP A 146 3.86 17.75 26.91
N GLU A 147 5.12 18.15 26.86
CA GLU A 147 6.14 17.63 25.95
C GLU A 147 6.50 16.17 26.21
N GLU A 148 6.52 15.72 27.48
CA GLU A 148 6.85 14.33 27.82
C GLU A 148 5.79 13.38 27.28
N HIS A 149 4.50 13.67 27.51
CA HIS A 149 3.39 12.86 27.00
C HIS A 149 3.31 12.92 25.46
N PHE A 150 3.67 14.06 24.85
CA PHE A 150 3.75 14.15 23.40
C PHE A 150 4.83 13.23 22.83
N HIS A 151 6.02 13.21 23.44
CA HIS A 151 7.09 12.33 23.00
C HIS A 151 6.69 10.86 23.13
N ASP A 152 6.09 10.47 24.25
CA ASP A 152 5.62 9.09 24.47
C ASP A 152 4.57 8.67 23.43
N ALA A 153 3.60 9.52 23.13
CA ALA A 153 2.55 9.24 22.14
C ALA A 153 3.12 9.11 20.71
N VAL A 154 4.10 9.94 20.34
CA VAL A 154 4.76 9.86 19.03
C VAL A 154 5.65 8.62 18.93
N ASP A 155 6.41 8.31 19.98
CA ASP A 155 7.28 7.12 20.02
C ASP A 155 6.45 5.84 19.90
N GLU A 156 5.29 5.78 20.55
CA GLU A 156 4.35 4.66 20.41
C GLU A 156 3.80 4.57 18.97
N ALA A 157 3.42 5.69 18.35
CA ALA A 157 2.92 5.72 16.99
C ALA A 157 3.99 5.29 15.97
N VAL A 158 5.24 5.74 16.14
CA VAL A 158 6.39 5.33 15.30
C VAL A 158 6.72 3.85 15.53
N GLY A 159 6.62 3.36 16.77
CA GLY A 159 6.75 1.94 17.09
C GLY A 159 5.69 1.09 16.38
N ARG A 160 4.42 1.50 16.40
CA ARG A 160 3.33 0.84 15.65
C ARG A 160 3.60 0.82 14.14
N PHE A 161 4.07 1.94 13.59
CA PHE A 161 4.43 2.01 12.16
C PHE A 161 5.51 0.99 11.80
N ARG A 162 6.57 0.89 12.61
CA ARG A 162 7.64 -0.10 12.44
C ARG A 162 7.11 -1.54 12.57
N ALA A 163 6.32 -1.82 13.59
CA ALA A 163 5.74 -3.14 13.85
C ALA A 163 4.90 -3.62 12.66
N VAL A 164 4.03 -2.78 12.12
CA VAL A 164 3.20 -3.11 10.96
C VAL A 164 4.04 -3.44 9.72
N ALA A 165 5.11 -2.71 9.45
CA ALA A 165 6.01 -3.04 8.33
C ALA A 165 6.68 -4.40 8.52
N ILE A 166 7.10 -4.74 9.74
CA ILE A 166 7.64 -6.07 10.07
C ILE A 166 6.55 -7.15 9.94
N ASP A 167 5.34 -6.90 10.43
CA ASP A 167 4.25 -7.87 10.37
C ASP A 167 3.81 -8.18 8.94
N ILE A 168 3.85 -7.21 8.03
CA ILE A 168 3.65 -7.46 6.60
C ILE A 168 4.74 -8.37 6.04
N ARG A 169 6.00 -8.17 6.41
CA ARG A 169 7.10 -9.05 5.99
C ARG A 169 6.96 -10.46 6.57
N ARG A 170 6.45 -10.59 7.80
CA ARG A 170 6.10 -11.89 8.39
C ARG A 170 4.93 -12.58 7.68
N LEU A 171 3.96 -11.81 7.15
CA LEU A 171 2.93 -12.37 6.26
C LEU A 171 3.54 -12.89 4.95
N ILE A 172 4.59 -12.25 4.44
CA ILE A 172 5.34 -12.76 3.28
C ILE A 172 6.09 -14.06 3.65
N ASP A 173 6.69 -14.16 4.85
CA ASP A 173 7.29 -15.41 5.34
C ASP A 173 6.25 -16.54 5.38
N TRP A 174 5.06 -16.26 5.90
CA TRP A 174 3.96 -17.22 5.88
C TRP A 174 3.57 -17.62 4.45
N ALA A 175 3.45 -16.65 3.55
CA ALA A 175 3.08 -16.89 2.15
C ALA A 175 4.07 -17.83 1.44
N GLU A 176 5.36 -17.75 1.73
CA GLU A 176 6.39 -18.67 1.19
C GLU A 176 6.20 -20.12 1.64
N THR A 177 5.56 -20.35 2.78
CA THR A 177 5.25 -21.71 3.28
C THR A 177 4.03 -22.34 2.61
N ARG A 178 3.25 -21.56 1.81
CA ARG A 178 1.97 -22.00 1.26
C ARG A 178 2.12 -22.66 -0.11
N PRO A 179 1.65 -23.91 -0.28
CA PRO A 179 1.80 -24.62 -1.56
C PRO A 179 0.96 -24.02 -2.68
N GLU A 180 -0.10 -23.28 -2.36
CA GLU A 180 -0.99 -22.61 -3.32
C GLU A 180 -0.50 -21.24 -3.76
N ILE A 181 0.54 -20.67 -3.12
CA ILE A 181 1.06 -19.34 -3.44
C ILE A 181 2.33 -19.45 -4.28
N ASP A 182 2.38 -18.67 -5.36
CA ASP A 182 3.60 -18.41 -6.12
C ASP A 182 4.36 -17.25 -5.47
N SER A 183 5.30 -17.58 -4.59
CA SER A 183 6.09 -16.60 -3.84
C SER A 183 7.06 -15.78 -4.69
N SER A 184 7.22 -16.09 -5.97
CA SER A 184 7.98 -15.25 -6.90
C SER A 184 7.15 -14.08 -7.47
N ARG A 185 5.84 -14.06 -7.24
CA ARG A 185 4.88 -13.04 -7.71
C ARG A 185 4.01 -12.54 -6.57
N ILE A 186 4.64 -11.80 -5.63
CA ILE A 186 3.96 -11.15 -4.52
C ILE A 186 3.80 -9.67 -4.83
N GLY A 187 2.55 -9.20 -4.88
CA GLY A 187 2.20 -7.80 -5.02
C GLY A 187 1.77 -7.18 -3.69
N ILE A 188 2.01 -5.87 -3.54
CA ILE A 188 1.53 -5.06 -2.41
C ILE A 188 0.84 -3.80 -2.92
N ILE A 189 -0.27 -3.43 -2.29
CA ILE A 189 -0.96 -2.16 -2.57
C ILE A 189 -1.31 -1.46 -1.27
N GLY A 190 -1.01 -0.15 -1.22
CA GLY A 190 -1.34 0.71 -0.10
C GLY A 190 -1.91 2.07 -0.54
N PHE A 191 -2.60 2.75 0.39
CA PHE A 191 -3.33 4.00 0.17
C PHE A 191 -2.96 5.01 1.24
N SER A 192 -2.57 6.23 0.85
CA SER A 192 -2.19 7.29 1.78
C SER A 192 -1.15 6.80 2.80
N MET A 193 -1.44 6.74 4.07
CA MET A 193 -0.53 6.21 5.11
C MET A 193 -0.03 4.78 4.78
N SER A 194 -0.90 3.91 4.30
CA SER A 194 -0.46 2.56 3.93
C SER A 194 0.37 2.49 2.65
N ALA A 195 0.31 3.48 1.79
CA ALA A 195 1.27 3.60 0.68
C ALA A 195 2.68 3.87 1.20
N LEU A 196 2.81 4.70 2.24
CA LEU A 196 4.08 4.94 2.94
C LEU A 196 4.63 3.65 3.58
N VAL A 197 3.77 2.90 4.32
CA VAL A 197 4.14 1.60 4.90
C VAL A 197 4.55 0.62 3.81
N GLY A 198 3.74 0.47 2.76
CA GLY A 198 3.99 -0.44 1.64
C GLY A 198 5.31 -0.13 0.91
N ALA A 199 5.64 1.16 0.75
CA ALA A 199 6.91 1.57 0.17
C ALA A 199 8.09 1.17 1.07
N ASN A 200 7.98 1.35 2.39
CA ASN A 200 9.01 0.89 3.32
C ASN A 200 9.18 -0.65 3.30
N VAL A 201 8.07 -1.39 3.21
CA VAL A 201 8.12 -2.86 3.07
C VAL A 201 8.84 -3.25 1.78
N ALA A 202 8.42 -2.71 0.63
CA ALA A 202 9.01 -3.06 -0.66
C ALA A 202 10.50 -2.66 -0.77
N GLY A 203 10.89 -1.57 -0.12
CA GLY A 203 12.30 -1.15 -0.03
C GLY A 203 13.17 -2.05 0.87
N ASN A 204 12.55 -2.84 1.77
CA ASN A 204 13.24 -3.69 2.72
C ASN A 204 13.02 -5.19 2.49
N ASP A 205 12.16 -5.56 1.55
CA ASP A 205 11.87 -6.96 1.25
C ASP A 205 11.89 -7.24 -0.25
N PRO A 206 12.97 -7.85 -0.77
CA PRO A 206 13.11 -8.12 -2.20
C PRO A 206 12.10 -9.13 -2.76
N ARG A 207 11.31 -9.81 -1.90
CA ARG A 207 10.25 -10.72 -2.31
C ARG A 207 9.01 -9.99 -2.81
N VAL A 208 8.86 -8.70 -2.47
CA VAL A 208 7.83 -7.85 -3.08
C VAL A 208 8.21 -7.61 -4.54
N ASP A 209 7.53 -8.30 -5.44
CA ASP A 209 7.77 -8.19 -6.88
C ASP A 209 7.05 -7.01 -7.51
N THR A 210 5.82 -6.76 -7.09
CA THR A 210 4.94 -5.73 -7.65
C THR A 210 4.44 -4.79 -6.55
N ALA A 211 4.42 -3.47 -6.79
CA ALA A 211 3.96 -2.51 -5.81
C ALA A 211 3.04 -1.45 -6.42
N VAL A 212 1.98 -1.07 -5.70
CA VAL A 212 1.09 0.04 -6.06
C VAL A 212 0.96 0.99 -4.87
N TYR A 213 1.35 2.25 -5.09
CA TYR A 213 1.28 3.29 -4.07
C TYR A 213 0.25 4.35 -4.51
N VAL A 214 -0.88 4.39 -3.82
CA VAL A 214 -1.98 5.32 -4.11
C VAL A 214 -1.95 6.45 -3.12
N LEU A 215 -1.76 7.69 -3.58
CA LEU A 215 -1.69 8.91 -2.76
C LEU A 215 -0.60 8.82 -1.68
N GLY A 216 0.55 8.26 -2.01
CA GLY A 216 1.71 8.15 -1.14
C GLY A 216 2.73 9.27 -1.34
N GLY A 217 3.69 9.33 -0.42
CA GLY A 217 4.83 10.25 -0.48
C GLY A 217 6.04 9.70 0.27
N ALA A 218 7.19 10.30 0.07
CA ALA A 218 8.37 10.18 0.92
C ALA A 218 8.43 11.39 1.88
N ARG A 219 9.46 11.46 2.73
CA ARG A 219 9.63 12.57 3.67
C ARG A 219 8.39 12.76 4.57
N PRO A 220 8.04 11.77 5.41
CA PRO A 220 6.83 11.79 6.22
C PRO A 220 6.70 13.03 7.13
N TRP A 221 7.81 13.63 7.55
CA TRP A 221 7.81 14.87 8.32
C TRP A 221 7.22 16.08 7.57
N ASP A 222 7.31 16.12 6.24
CA ASP A 222 6.67 17.18 5.46
C ASP A 222 5.15 16.97 5.42
N MET A 223 4.69 15.73 5.36
CA MET A 223 3.27 15.41 5.51
C MET A 223 2.73 15.82 6.88
N MET A 224 3.50 15.57 7.96
CA MET A 224 3.13 16.04 9.31
C MET A 224 3.07 17.58 9.38
N ALA A 225 3.97 18.26 8.70
CA ALA A 225 4.06 19.73 8.74
C ALA A 225 3.06 20.46 7.83
N GLU A 226 2.57 19.82 6.75
CA GLU A 226 1.83 20.52 5.69
C GLU A 226 0.45 19.95 5.38
N CYS A 227 0.12 18.72 5.79
CA CYS A 227 -1.21 18.13 5.56
C CYS A 227 -2.32 18.98 6.21
N ASN A 228 -3.36 19.32 5.43
CA ASN A 228 -4.48 20.18 5.84
C ASN A 228 -5.72 19.39 6.31
N LEU A 229 -5.57 18.09 6.60
CA LEU A 229 -6.65 17.24 7.10
C LEU A 229 -6.59 17.15 8.65
N VAL A 230 -6.89 15.99 9.20
CA VAL A 230 -6.83 15.76 10.66
C VAL A 230 -5.45 16.08 11.26
N VAL A 231 -4.38 15.95 10.48
CA VAL A 231 -3.01 16.30 10.88
C VAL A 231 -2.85 17.79 11.18
N GLU A 232 -3.62 18.67 10.50
CA GLU A 232 -3.62 20.11 10.81
C GLU A 232 -4.11 20.40 12.23
N TYR A 233 -5.16 19.70 12.66
CA TYR A 233 -5.64 19.83 14.04
C TYR A 233 -4.55 19.44 15.05
N MET A 234 -3.96 18.26 14.87
CA MET A 234 -2.86 17.78 15.72
C MET A 234 -1.70 18.79 15.73
N ARG A 235 -1.23 19.22 14.58
CA ARG A 235 -0.13 20.18 14.46
C ARG A 235 -0.40 21.47 15.21
N LYS A 236 -1.61 22.06 15.06
CA LYS A 236 -1.99 23.29 15.75
C LYS A 236 -2.03 23.08 17.27
N SER A 237 -2.69 22.01 17.74
CA SER A 237 -2.80 21.73 19.16
C SER A 237 -1.43 21.55 19.80
N VAL A 238 -0.56 20.74 19.20
CA VAL A 238 0.80 20.49 19.68
C VAL A 238 1.64 21.77 19.66
N SER A 239 1.58 22.56 18.57
CA SER A 239 2.34 23.82 18.48
C SER A 239 1.87 24.83 19.53
N ASP A 240 0.59 24.91 19.82
CA ASP A 240 0.03 25.79 20.85
C ASP A 240 0.43 25.31 22.26
N THR A 241 0.40 23.99 22.52
CA THR A 241 0.74 23.41 23.84
C THR A 241 2.23 23.51 24.16
N LEU A 242 3.08 23.24 23.17
CA LEU A 242 4.55 23.18 23.35
C LEU A 242 5.25 24.50 22.97
N GLU A 243 4.51 25.51 22.51
CA GLU A 243 5.04 26.77 22.01
C GLU A 243 6.05 26.58 20.85
N TRP A 244 5.84 25.53 20.02
CA TRP A 244 6.70 25.22 18.90
C TRP A 244 6.29 25.96 17.64
N ASP A 245 7.28 26.50 16.92
CA ASP A 245 7.08 26.95 15.55
C ASP A 245 7.04 25.76 14.56
N GLN A 246 6.69 26.07 13.32
CA GLN A 246 6.55 25.04 12.28
C GLN A 246 7.86 24.31 11.96
N GLU A 247 9.02 24.98 12.08
CA GLU A 247 10.31 24.35 11.79
C GLU A 247 10.74 23.44 12.94
N GLN A 248 10.49 23.81 14.19
CA GLN A 248 10.73 22.94 15.36
C GLN A 248 9.87 21.67 15.26
N TYR A 249 8.58 21.83 14.94
CA TYR A 249 7.65 20.72 14.74
C TYR A 249 8.15 19.79 13.58
N ARG A 250 8.51 20.36 12.44
CA ARG A 250 9.03 19.60 11.30
C ARG A 250 10.35 18.89 11.63
N ALA A 251 11.27 19.57 12.31
CA ALA A 251 12.55 19.01 12.71
C ALA A 251 12.40 17.82 13.66
N TYR A 252 11.46 17.90 14.62
CA TYR A 252 11.14 16.82 15.52
C TYR A 252 10.65 15.58 14.75
N PHE A 253 9.63 15.72 13.90
CA PHE A 253 9.14 14.59 13.10
C PHE A 253 10.16 14.06 12.09
N ARG A 254 11.07 14.89 11.59
CA ARG A 254 12.18 14.43 10.74
C ARG A 254 13.10 13.47 11.50
N GLU A 255 13.39 13.75 12.75
CA GLU A 255 14.19 12.85 13.57
C GLU A 255 13.43 11.56 13.92
N GLN A 256 12.19 11.68 14.38
CA GLN A 256 11.39 10.51 14.79
C GLN A 256 11.05 9.58 13.63
N MET A 257 10.70 10.13 12.47
CA MET A 257 10.25 9.35 11.31
C MET A 257 11.33 9.12 10.25
N ARG A 258 12.61 9.40 10.52
CA ARG A 258 13.68 9.28 9.52
C ARG A 258 13.78 7.90 8.88
N TYR A 259 13.55 6.84 9.64
CA TYR A 259 13.56 5.46 9.13
C TYR A 259 12.26 5.05 8.45
N GLY A 260 11.20 5.83 8.60
CA GLY A 260 9.94 5.69 7.88
C GLY A 260 9.95 6.38 6.51
N ASP A 261 11.07 6.99 6.10
CA ASP A 261 11.18 7.64 4.78
C ASP A 261 11.56 6.64 3.69
N PRO A 262 10.67 6.38 2.70
CA PRO A 262 10.98 5.52 1.57
C PRO A 262 12.23 5.94 0.79
N ALA A 263 12.61 7.22 0.83
CA ALA A 263 13.81 7.70 0.14
C ALA A 263 15.11 7.11 0.68
N LEU A 264 15.13 6.59 1.91
CA LEU A 264 16.28 5.85 2.45
C LEU A 264 16.59 4.56 1.68
N TRP A 265 15.55 3.91 1.17
CA TRP A 265 15.63 2.60 0.51
C TRP A 265 15.83 2.71 -1.00
N ARG A 266 16.22 3.88 -1.49
CA ARG A 266 16.50 4.14 -2.89
C ARG A 266 17.45 3.10 -3.47
N GLY A 267 17.11 2.58 -4.67
CA GLY A 267 17.86 1.51 -5.34
C GLY A 267 17.44 0.09 -4.96
N GLN A 268 16.56 -0.09 -3.97
CA GLN A 268 16.00 -1.40 -3.59
C GLN A 268 14.68 -1.70 -4.31
N TYR A 269 14.04 -0.71 -4.89
CA TYR A 269 12.75 -0.86 -5.57
C TYR A 269 12.88 -1.47 -6.96
N ARG A 270 11.74 -1.99 -7.46
CA ARG A 270 11.60 -2.51 -8.83
C ARG A 270 10.73 -1.53 -9.66
N PRO A 271 11.29 -0.48 -10.23
CA PRO A 271 10.51 0.56 -10.90
C PRO A 271 9.66 0.03 -12.04
N GLN A 272 10.13 -0.99 -12.78
CA GLN A 272 9.38 -1.65 -13.86
C GLN A 272 8.11 -2.37 -13.37
N ASN A 273 8.02 -2.70 -12.08
CA ASN A 273 6.90 -3.39 -11.43
C ASN A 273 6.23 -2.52 -10.37
N THR A 274 6.42 -1.21 -10.42
CA THR A 274 5.82 -0.25 -9.49
C THR A 274 4.88 0.68 -10.22
N LEU A 275 3.72 0.97 -9.63
CA LEU A 275 2.78 2.01 -10.05
C LEU A 275 2.62 3.03 -8.93
N ILE A 276 2.74 4.30 -9.25
CA ILE A 276 2.37 5.41 -8.38
C ILE A 276 1.11 6.06 -8.92
N VAL A 277 0.09 6.18 -8.07
CA VAL A 277 -1.12 6.96 -8.34
C VAL A 277 -1.12 8.16 -7.42
N GLU A 278 -1.16 9.36 -7.99
CA GLU A 278 -1.10 10.60 -7.22
C GLU A 278 -2.14 11.63 -7.68
N SER A 279 -2.32 12.64 -6.86
CA SER A 279 -3.19 13.79 -7.13
C SER A 279 -2.36 15.06 -7.30
N SER A 280 -2.57 15.80 -8.40
CA SER A 280 -1.80 17.04 -8.66
C SER A 280 -2.19 18.19 -7.73
N LYS A 281 -3.39 18.13 -7.12
CA LYS A 281 -3.91 19.10 -6.17
C LYS A 281 -4.05 18.53 -4.77
N ASP A 282 -3.19 17.54 -4.44
CA ASP A 282 -3.20 16.90 -3.12
C ASP A 282 -2.91 17.94 -2.04
N ASP A 283 -3.80 18.04 -1.06
CA ASP A 283 -3.77 18.98 0.05
C ASP A 283 -3.26 18.33 1.36
N CYS A 284 -2.82 17.07 1.27
CA CYS A 284 -2.20 16.35 2.38
C CYS A 284 -0.79 15.85 2.06
N ILE A 285 -0.55 15.36 0.86
CA ILE A 285 0.79 14.90 0.44
C ILE A 285 1.48 16.01 -0.36
N PRO A 286 2.48 16.71 0.22
CA PRO A 286 3.15 17.82 -0.45
C PRO A 286 3.80 17.41 -1.79
N GLY A 287 3.90 18.35 -2.72
CA GLY A 287 4.50 18.10 -4.03
C GLY A 287 5.91 17.52 -3.96
N ASP A 288 6.73 18.04 -3.06
CA ASP A 288 8.10 17.56 -2.83
C ASP A 288 8.13 16.13 -2.26
N SER A 289 7.17 15.78 -1.40
CA SER A 289 7.04 14.41 -0.86
C SER A 289 6.67 13.42 -1.97
N ARG A 290 5.73 13.77 -2.86
CA ARG A 290 5.36 12.96 -4.03
C ARG A 290 6.53 12.81 -5.01
N ALA A 291 7.21 13.91 -5.35
CA ALA A 291 8.38 13.89 -6.22
C ALA A 291 9.52 13.06 -5.63
N SER A 292 9.74 13.15 -4.31
CA SER A 292 10.75 12.35 -3.61
C SER A 292 10.45 10.86 -3.66
N LEU A 293 9.19 10.44 -3.46
CA LEU A 293 8.78 9.03 -3.61
C LEU A 293 8.99 8.55 -5.05
N PHE A 294 8.55 9.32 -6.04
CA PHE A 294 8.70 8.98 -7.46
C PHE A 294 10.18 8.76 -7.83
N GLN A 295 11.06 9.67 -7.42
CA GLN A 295 12.50 9.55 -7.66
C GLN A 295 13.12 8.38 -6.88
N ALA A 296 12.74 8.20 -5.61
CA ALA A 296 13.29 7.14 -4.76
C ALA A 296 12.97 5.75 -5.30
N THR A 297 11.77 5.58 -5.84
CA THR A 297 11.32 4.30 -6.43
C THR A 297 11.82 4.08 -7.87
N GLY A 298 12.65 4.98 -8.42
CA GLY A 298 13.29 4.85 -9.73
C GLY A 298 12.41 5.29 -10.89
N GLU A 299 11.57 6.31 -10.69
CA GLU A 299 10.69 6.90 -11.70
C GLU A 299 9.78 5.86 -12.40
N PRO A 300 8.96 5.13 -11.63
CA PRO A 300 8.13 4.05 -12.14
C PRO A 300 6.98 4.55 -13.03
N GLU A 301 6.10 3.62 -13.44
CA GLU A 301 4.81 3.98 -14.05
C GLU A 301 4.01 4.88 -13.09
N ARG A 302 3.42 5.96 -13.62
CA ARG A 302 2.72 6.96 -12.82
C ARG A 302 1.41 7.39 -13.47
N VAL A 303 0.38 7.51 -12.64
CA VAL A 303 -0.94 8.07 -13.02
C VAL A 303 -1.24 9.27 -12.13
N VAL A 304 -1.51 10.42 -12.73
CA VAL A 304 -1.75 11.68 -12.03
C VAL A 304 -3.17 12.17 -12.29
N TYR A 305 -3.95 12.27 -11.21
CA TYR A 305 -5.32 12.81 -11.26
C TYR A 305 -5.35 14.28 -10.86
N PRO A 306 -6.19 15.12 -11.50
CA PRO A 306 -6.31 16.53 -11.16
C PRO A 306 -7.22 16.79 -9.94
N TYR A 307 -7.03 16.01 -8.88
CA TYR A 307 -7.87 15.94 -7.69
C TYR A 307 -7.13 16.41 -6.44
N ASN A 308 -7.89 16.66 -5.35
CA ASN A 308 -7.34 16.74 -3.99
C ASN A 308 -7.11 15.32 -3.42
N HIS A 309 -6.72 15.23 -2.13
CA HIS A 309 -6.37 13.94 -1.51
C HIS A 309 -7.52 12.91 -1.49
N TRP A 310 -8.79 13.34 -1.33
CA TRP A 310 -9.92 12.43 -1.16
C TRP A 310 -10.68 12.09 -2.44
N GLN A 311 -10.63 12.97 -3.43
CA GLN A 311 -11.42 12.80 -4.66
C GLN A 311 -11.08 11.55 -5.47
N PRO A 312 -9.83 11.04 -5.53
CA PRO A 312 -9.52 9.79 -6.24
C PRO A 312 -10.29 8.59 -5.71
N PHE A 313 -10.61 8.57 -4.42
CA PHE A 313 -11.42 7.50 -3.86
C PHE A 313 -12.86 7.48 -4.40
N LEU A 314 -13.41 8.62 -4.81
CA LEU A 314 -14.68 8.66 -5.54
C LEU A 314 -14.55 8.04 -6.94
N ALA A 315 -13.39 8.16 -7.58
CA ALA A 315 -13.12 7.52 -8.87
C ALA A 315 -13.03 5.98 -8.79
N MET A 316 -12.94 5.40 -7.58
CA MET A 316 -13.03 3.97 -7.33
C MET A 316 -14.47 3.44 -7.24
N THR A 317 -15.46 4.33 -7.20
CA THR A 317 -16.89 3.98 -7.11
C THR A 317 -17.56 3.98 -8.48
N PRO A 318 -18.73 3.35 -8.62
CA PRO A 318 -19.51 3.43 -9.86
C PRO A 318 -19.85 4.87 -10.27
N VAL A 319 -20.00 5.80 -9.32
CA VAL A 319 -20.21 7.22 -9.59
C VAL A 319 -19.04 7.83 -10.35
N GLY A 320 -17.81 7.49 -9.97
CA GLY A 320 -16.57 7.86 -10.66
C GLY A 320 -16.19 6.91 -11.81
N ARG A 321 -17.11 6.04 -12.26
CA ARG A 321 -16.91 5.06 -13.35
C ARG A 321 -15.79 4.05 -13.10
N ASN A 322 -15.39 3.85 -11.85
CA ASN A 322 -14.31 2.95 -11.45
C ASN A 322 -12.98 3.19 -12.21
N VAL A 323 -12.70 4.43 -12.64
CA VAL A 323 -11.53 4.73 -13.48
C VAL A 323 -10.24 4.37 -12.75
N LEU A 324 -10.10 4.80 -11.50
CA LEU A 324 -8.91 4.49 -10.69
C LEU A 324 -8.76 2.98 -10.44
N THR A 325 -9.86 2.30 -10.11
CA THR A 325 -9.87 0.84 -9.91
C THR A 325 -9.42 0.10 -11.17
N ARG A 326 -9.89 0.57 -12.35
CA ARG A 326 -9.48 -0.01 -13.64
C ARG A 326 -7.98 0.17 -13.89
N ASP A 327 -7.44 1.36 -13.71
CA ASP A 327 -6.02 1.63 -13.94
C ASP A 327 -5.13 0.75 -13.01
N ILE A 328 -5.55 0.58 -11.76
CA ILE A 328 -4.88 -0.32 -10.81
C ILE A 328 -4.96 -1.78 -11.28
N PHE A 329 -6.16 -2.26 -11.67
CA PHE A 329 -6.35 -3.65 -12.06
C PHE A 329 -5.61 -3.98 -13.36
N GLU A 330 -5.65 -3.11 -14.36
CA GLU A 330 -4.89 -3.27 -15.60
C GLU A 330 -3.37 -3.36 -15.34
N PHE A 331 -2.85 -2.56 -14.39
CA PHE A 331 -1.45 -2.66 -13.99
C PHE A 331 -1.16 -3.99 -13.29
N LEU A 332 -1.96 -4.38 -12.30
CA LEU A 332 -1.78 -5.62 -11.55
C LEU A 332 -1.89 -6.86 -12.46
N ASP A 333 -2.82 -6.87 -13.43
CA ASP A 333 -2.96 -7.95 -14.40
C ASP A 333 -1.68 -8.11 -15.22
N ARG A 334 -1.13 -7.00 -15.74
CA ARG A 334 0.12 -7.06 -16.50
C ARG A 334 1.29 -7.61 -15.70
N LYS A 335 1.32 -7.36 -14.37
CA LYS A 335 2.46 -7.73 -13.52
C LYS A 335 2.30 -9.08 -12.83
N LEU A 336 1.12 -9.39 -12.32
CA LEU A 336 0.88 -10.63 -11.59
C LEU A 336 0.45 -11.78 -12.50
N LEU A 337 -0.33 -11.50 -13.57
CA LEU A 337 -0.82 -12.54 -14.48
C LEU A 337 0.03 -12.69 -15.75
N GLY A 338 0.83 -11.68 -16.08
CA GLY A 338 1.53 -11.60 -17.37
C GLY A 338 0.64 -11.05 -18.48
N SER A 339 1.22 -10.54 -19.55
CA SER A 339 0.42 -10.14 -20.72
C SER A 339 -0.29 -11.37 -21.30
N ARG A 340 -1.59 -11.29 -21.51
CA ARG A 340 -2.40 -12.37 -22.14
C ARG A 340 -1.86 -12.82 -23.52
N GLU A 341 -0.95 -12.08 -24.13
CA GLU A 341 -0.29 -12.45 -25.39
C GLU A 341 0.69 -13.62 -25.27
N ASP A 342 1.32 -13.84 -24.10
CA ASP A 342 2.30 -14.92 -23.92
C ASP A 342 1.65 -16.30 -23.74
N THR A 343 0.40 -16.36 -23.29
CA THR A 343 -0.34 -17.63 -23.12
C THR A 343 -0.85 -18.21 -24.46
N HIS A 344 -1.03 -17.40 -25.51
CA HIS A 344 -1.45 -17.88 -26.82
C HIS A 344 -0.29 -18.35 -27.70
N ARG A 345 0.96 -17.95 -27.43
CA ARG A 345 2.13 -18.43 -28.19
C ARG A 345 2.59 -19.83 -27.80
N GLY A 346 2.32 -20.24 -26.54
CA GLY A 346 2.70 -21.57 -26.04
C GLY A 346 1.86 -22.73 -26.60
N SER A 347 0.62 -22.48 -27.04
CA SER A 347 -0.30 -23.53 -27.49
C SER A 347 -0.22 -23.86 -29.00
N HIS A 348 0.47 -23.05 -29.81
CA HIS A 348 0.60 -23.27 -31.25
C HIS A 348 1.88 -23.98 -31.69
N GLN A 349 2.83 -24.29 -30.81
CA GLN A 349 4.08 -24.98 -31.20
C GLN A 349 4.07 -26.52 -30.99
N LEU A 350 2.97 -27.12 -30.60
CA LEU A 350 2.88 -28.58 -30.37
C LEU A 350 2.09 -29.37 -31.43
N THR A 351 1.64 -28.74 -32.52
CA THR A 351 0.98 -29.46 -33.62
C THR A 351 1.62 -29.17 -34.99
N GLY A 352 2.82 -29.63 -35.16
CA GLY A 352 3.49 -29.54 -36.47
C GLY A 352 4.61 -30.56 -36.60
N GLY A 353 4.29 -31.72 -37.11
CA GLY A 353 5.37 -32.60 -37.62
C GLY A 353 5.24 -34.08 -37.38
N LYS A 354 4.35 -34.77 -38.09
CA LYS A 354 4.63 -36.11 -38.62
C LYS A 354 3.87 -36.26 -39.95
N SER A 355 4.55 -35.99 -41.05
CA SER A 355 4.22 -36.55 -42.33
C SER A 355 5.05 -37.81 -42.54
N VAL A 356 4.34 -38.87 -42.81
CA VAL A 356 4.84 -40.19 -43.14
C VAL A 356 5.36 -40.20 -44.57
N ARG A 357 6.51 -40.77 -44.81
CA ARG A 357 6.77 -41.72 -45.90
C ARG A 357 7.53 -42.90 -45.39
#